data_b47c6913a8c0077cb5d938f8149e239d
#
_entry.id   b47c6913a8c0077cb5d938f8149e239d
#
_cell.length_a   1.000
_cell.length_b   1.000
_cell.length_c   1.000
_cell.angle_alpha   90.00
_cell.angle_beta   90.00
_cell.angle_gamma   90.00
#
_symmetry.space_group_name_H-M   'P 1'
#
loop_
_entity.id
_entity.type
_entity.pdbx_description
1 polymer ?
#
loop_
_entity_poly.entity_id
_entity_poly.type
_entity_poly.pdbx_seq_one_letter_code
_entity_poly.pdbx_strand_id
1 'polypeptide(L)'
;MTRAVRVAVFRPDDERTEEAVELLDSLGATPVPDPMLAVEPTGAVPGDADSGSGSDPAVVVLTSKTGVELLADAGWSPGEATLACIGPKTAAAARDAGGAVDLVPEEYSSSGLVAALDDDVGGKRVTVARSDHGSDTLIDGLADAGAEVHETVLYRLARPEGAGQSTVMAAGGEIDAACFTSSLTVENFLDAA
;
A
#
# COMPACT_ATOMS: atom_id res chain seq x y z
N MET A 1 38.98 5.73 -17.64
CA MET A 1 38.11 5.01 -16.68
C MET A 1 36.72 5.55 -16.84
N THR A 2 35.77 4.73 -17.24
CA THR A 2 34.35 5.16 -17.33
C THR A 2 33.84 5.32 -15.91
N ARG A 3 33.25 6.46 -15.59
CA ARG A 3 32.59 6.68 -14.28
C ARG A 3 31.42 5.70 -14.17
N ALA A 4 31.26 5.06 -13.00
CA ALA A 4 30.08 4.25 -12.74
C ALA A 4 28.79 5.11 -12.81
N VAL A 5 27.72 4.54 -13.37
CA VAL A 5 26.41 5.20 -13.48
C VAL A 5 25.82 5.32 -12.09
N ARG A 6 25.48 6.54 -11.69
CA ARG A 6 24.84 6.82 -10.38
C ARG A 6 23.32 6.79 -10.54
N VAL A 7 22.66 5.92 -9.79
CA VAL A 7 21.22 5.65 -9.93
C VAL A 7 20.51 5.98 -8.62
N ALA A 8 19.62 6.97 -8.63
CA ALA A 8 18.76 7.31 -7.49
C ALA A 8 17.63 6.27 -7.34
N VAL A 9 17.35 5.85 -6.09
CA VAL A 9 16.34 4.86 -5.72
C VAL A 9 15.44 5.45 -4.63
N PHE A 10 14.11 5.42 -4.85
CA PHE A 10 13.13 6.14 -4.03
C PHE A 10 12.14 5.23 -3.29
N ARG A 11 12.50 3.98 -3.08
CA ARG A 11 11.67 3.06 -2.30
C ARG A 11 11.64 3.47 -0.82
N PRO A 12 10.63 3.03 -0.04
CA PRO A 12 10.65 3.16 1.41
C PRO A 12 11.94 2.60 2.02
N ASP A 13 12.35 3.14 3.16
CA ASP A 13 13.55 2.70 3.89
C ASP A 13 13.30 1.35 4.57
N ASP A 14 13.28 0.31 3.78
CA ASP A 14 13.03 -1.08 4.17
C ASP A 14 13.81 -2.06 3.26
N GLU A 15 13.61 -3.36 3.48
CA GLU A 15 14.21 -4.47 2.71
C GLU A 15 14.15 -4.26 1.18
N ARG A 16 13.08 -3.63 0.66
CA ARG A 16 12.93 -3.35 -0.77
C ARG A 16 13.98 -2.36 -1.30
N THR A 17 14.43 -1.43 -0.47
CA THR A 17 15.54 -0.51 -0.81
C THR A 17 16.86 -1.25 -0.79
N GLU A 18 17.10 -2.11 0.22
CA GLU A 18 18.29 -2.94 0.30
C GLU A 18 18.44 -3.85 -0.91
N GLU A 19 17.38 -4.56 -1.30
CA GLU A 19 17.35 -5.38 -2.52
C GLU A 19 17.68 -4.58 -3.80
N ALA A 20 17.15 -3.36 -3.92
CA ALA A 20 17.41 -2.52 -5.08
C ALA A 20 18.88 -2.02 -5.12
N VAL A 21 19.44 -1.68 -3.96
CA VAL A 21 20.85 -1.31 -3.81
C VAL A 21 21.76 -2.47 -4.21
N GLU A 22 21.52 -3.66 -3.67
CA GLU A 22 22.31 -4.86 -3.99
C GLU A 22 22.25 -5.20 -5.49
N LEU A 23 21.07 -5.11 -6.08
CA LEU A 23 20.89 -5.35 -7.52
C LEU A 23 21.71 -4.37 -8.35
N LEU A 24 21.62 -3.06 -8.06
CA LEU A 24 22.34 -2.02 -8.80
C LEU A 24 23.85 -2.16 -8.64
N ASP A 25 24.35 -2.47 -7.44
CA ASP A 25 25.76 -2.74 -7.20
C ASP A 25 26.24 -3.96 -8.01
N SER A 26 25.44 -5.02 -8.08
CA SER A 26 25.76 -6.21 -8.87
C SER A 26 25.86 -5.93 -10.37
N LEU A 27 25.15 -4.89 -10.86
CA LEU A 27 25.19 -4.42 -12.25
C LEU A 27 26.32 -3.41 -12.51
N GLY A 28 27.13 -3.08 -11.50
CA GLY A 28 28.25 -2.14 -11.60
C GLY A 28 27.81 -0.67 -11.60
N ALA A 29 26.57 -0.37 -11.18
CA ALA A 29 26.10 0.98 -10.94
C ALA A 29 26.47 1.43 -9.51
N THR A 30 26.35 2.72 -9.24
CA THR A 30 26.46 3.28 -7.87
C THR A 30 25.07 3.69 -7.43
N PRO A 31 24.41 2.93 -6.53
CA PRO A 31 23.10 3.29 -6.03
C PRO A 31 23.18 4.52 -5.11
N VAL A 32 22.16 5.38 -5.18
CA VAL A 32 21.95 6.55 -4.33
C VAL A 32 20.55 6.41 -3.73
N PRO A 33 20.41 5.72 -2.58
CA PRO A 33 19.12 5.61 -1.92
C PRO A 33 18.72 6.97 -1.33
N ASP A 34 17.51 7.40 -1.64
CA ASP A 34 16.87 8.61 -1.12
C ASP A 34 15.37 8.33 -0.95
N PRO A 35 14.97 7.67 0.15
CA PRO A 35 13.60 7.27 0.37
C PRO A 35 12.65 8.45 0.29
N MET A 36 11.80 8.46 -0.74
CA MET A 36 10.80 9.51 -0.97
C MET A 36 9.42 9.14 -0.42
N LEU A 37 9.33 8.00 0.25
CA LEU A 37 8.10 7.48 0.79
C LEU A 37 8.35 6.75 2.11
N ALA A 38 7.58 7.08 3.13
CA ALA A 38 7.52 6.39 4.41
C ALA A 38 6.09 5.87 4.66
N VAL A 39 5.99 4.77 5.37
CA VAL A 39 4.73 4.23 5.88
C VAL A 39 4.59 4.67 7.33
N GLU A 40 3.53 5.44 7.61
CA GLU A 40 3.20 5.91 8.97
C GLU A 40 1.94 5.18 9.45
N PRO A 41 2.06 4.16 10.32
CA PRO A 41 0.90 3.45 10.86
C PRO A 41 -0.01 4.39 11.65
N THR A 42 -1.33 4.24 11.50
CA THR A 42 -2.31 5.02 12.27
C THR A 42 -2.68 4.36 13.60
N GLY A 43 -2.48 3.04 13.70
CA GLY A 43 -2.94 2.23 14.80
C GLY A 43 -4.44 1.85 14.70
N ALA A 44 -5.15 2.32 13.67
CA ALA A 44 -6.54 1.95 13.46
C ALA A 44 -6.67 0.50 12.98
N VAL A 45 -7.73 -0.17 13.42
CA VAL A 45 -8.10 -1.53 12.97
C VAL A 45 -9.56 -1.59 12.55
N PRO A 46 -9.96 -2.46 11.60
CA PRO A 46 -11.35 -2.65 11.23
C PRO A 46 -12.20 -3.08 12.44
N GLY A 47 -13.37 -2.47 12.59
CA GLY A 47 -14.30 -2.80 13.68
C GLY A 47 -14.08 -2.03 14.99
N ASP A 48 -13.10 -1.14 15.07
CA ASP A 48 -12.96 -0.26 16.23
C ASP A 48 -14.16 0.69 16.39
N ALA A 49 -14.50 0.97 17.66
CA ALA A 49 -15.70 1.71 18.07
C ALA A 49 -15.79 3.17 17.53
N ASP A 50 -14.70 3.74 17.04
CA ASP A 50 -14.66 5.07 16.40
C ASP A 50 -15.34 5.09 15.03
N SER A 51 -15.69 3.95 14.46
CA SER A 51 -16.44 3.83 13.21
C SER A 51 -17.97 4.04 13.36
N GLY A 52 -18.44 4.49 14.51
CA GLY A 52 -19.78 5.09 14.70
C GLY A 52 -20.99 4.15 14.64
N SER A 53 -20.80 2.84 14.53
CA SER A 53 -21.92 1.89 14.49
C SER A 53 -21.51 0.55 15.10
N GLY A 54 -22.24 0.13 16.11
CA GLY A 54 -21.95 -0.97 17.00
C GLY A 54 -22.17 -2.39 16.44
N SER A 55 -21.92 -2.63 15.16
CA SER A 55 -21.96 -3.97 14.56
C SER A 55 -20.69 -4.26 13.78
N ASP A 56 -20.18 -5.49 13.89
CA ASP A 56 -19.03 -5.98 13.17
C ASP A 56 -19.26 -5.92 11.65
N PRO A 57 -18.22 -5.69 10.82
CA PRO A 57 -18.34 -5.73 9.38
C PRO A 57 -18.72 -7.14 8.90
N ALA A 58 -19.57 -7.22 7.88
CA ALA A 58 -19.87 -8.47 7.21
C ALA A 58 -18.76 -8.86 6.22
N VAL A 59 -18.07 -7.87 5.67
CA VAL A 59 -16.96 -8.05 4.73
C VAL A 59 -15.83 -7.10 5.11
N VAL A 60 -14.60 -7.60 5.11
CA VAL A 60 -13.38 -6.80 5.24
C VAL A 60 -12.55 -6.94 3.96
N VAL A 61 -12.19 -5.82 3.37
CA VAL A 61 -11.40 -5.75 2.14
C VAL A 61 -10.00 -5.24 2.46
N LEU A 62 -8.98 -6.03 2.13
CA LEU A 62 -7.57 -5.68 2.31
C LEU A 62 -6.92 -5.39 0.96
N THR A 63 -6.35 -4.19 0.82
CA THR A 63 -5.81 -3.72 -0.47
C THR A 63 -4.29 -3.75 -0.55
N SER A 64 -3.58 -4.09 0.53
CA SER A 64 -2.12 -4.11 0.53
C SER A 64 -1.54 -5.16 1.48
N LYS A 65 -0.35 -5.69 1.14
CA LYS A 65 0.45 -6.53 2.04
C LYS A 65 0.83 -5.77 3.31
N THR A 66 1.27 -4.51 3.19
CA THR A 66 1.63 -3.64 4.33
C THR A 66 0.47 -3.50 5.31
N GLY A 67 -0.76 -3.30 4.81
CA GLY A 67 -1.94 -3.24 5.66
C GLY A 67 -2.19 -4.54 6.44
N VAL A 68 -1.97 -5.70 5.79
CA VAL A 68 -2.07 -7.01 6.45
C VAL A 68 -1.05 -7.15 7.56
N GLU A 69 0.21 -6.78 7.30
CA GLU A 69 1.31 -6.85 8.27
C GLU A 69 1.01 -5.99 9.51
N LEU A 70 0.54 -4.76 9.30
CA LEU A 70 0.14 -3.86 10.40
C LEU A 70 -1.01 -4.42 11.23
N LEU A 71 -2.01 -5.04 10.60
CA LEU A 71 -3.12 -5.68 11.29
C LEU A 71 -2.67 -6.91 12.08
N ALA A 72 -1.75 -7.70 11.53
CA ALA A 72 -1.17 -8.86 12.23
C ALA A 72 -0.37 -8.41 13.45
N ASP A 73 0.45 -7.37 13.34
CA ASP A 73 1.22 -6.78 14.45
C ASP A 73 0.30 -6.22 15.55
N ALA A 74 -0.87 -5.70 15.17
CA ALA A 74 -1.90 -5.26 16.11
C ALA A 74 -2.70 -6.41 16.75
N GLY A 75 -2.47 -7.66 16.31
CA GLY A 75 -3.22 -8.83 16.79
C GLY A 75 -4.67 -8.85 16.31
N TRP A 76 -4.99 -8.12 15.26
CA TRP A 76 -6.34 -8.09 14.68
C TRP A 76 -6.67 -9.38 13.93
N SER A 77 -7.94 -9.76 13.93
CA SER A 77 -8.45 -10.85 13.11
C SER A 77 -9.85 -10.50 12.55
N PRO A 78 -10.20 -11.01 11.36
CA PRO A 78 -11.48 -10.68 10.73
C PRO A 78 -12.71 -11.28 11.42
N GLY A 79 -12.53 -12.17 12.40
CA GLY A 79 -13.63 -12.87 13.05
C GLY A 79 -14.44 -13.71 12.08
N GLU A 80 -15.77 -13.47 12.02
CA GLU A 80 -16.69 -14.13 11.10
C GLU A 80 -16.92 -13.37 9.80
N ALA A 81 -16.25 -12.21 9.61
CA ALA A 81 -16.35 -11.43 8.38
C ALA A 81 -15.73 -12.15 7.19
N THR A 82 -16.35 -12.05 6.04
CA THR A 82 -15.75 -12.45 4.76
C THR A 82 -14.49 -11.62 4.50
N LEU A 83 -13.35 -12.27 4.31
CA LEU A 83 -12.08 -11.61 4.06
C LEU A 83 -11.75 -11.60 2.58
N ALA A 84 -11.79 -10.41 1.96
CA ALA A 84 -11.43 -10.21 0.57
C ALA A 84 -10.07 -9.50 0.45
N CYS A 85 -9.21 -10.02 -0.43
CA CYS A 85 -7.89 -9.44 -0.68
C CYS A 85 -7.77 -9.02 -2.15
N ILE A 86 -7.19 -7.83 -2.42
CA ILE A 86 -7.09 -7.29 -3.78
C ILE A 86 -6.28 -8.18 -4.74
N GLY A 87 -5.38 -8.99 -4.21
CA GLY A 87 -4.53 -9.83 -5.06
C GLY A 87 -3.72 -10.86 -4.28
N PRO A 88 -2.99 -11.74 -4.98
CA PRO A 88 -2.37 -12.92 -4.40
C PRO A 88 -1.28 -12.61 -3.36
N LYS A 89 -0.55 -11.51 -3.49
CA LYS A 89 0.46 -11.10 -2.49
C LYS A 89 -0.17 -10.70 -1.16
N THR A 90 -1.28 -9.93 -1.22
CA THR A 90 -2.06 -9.56 -0.03
C THR A 90 -2.70 -10.79 0.61
N ALA A 91 -3.26 -11.67 -0.21
CA ALA A 91 -3.88 -12.91 0.25
C ALA A 91 -2.86 -13.88 0.89
N ALA A 92 -1.66 -13.99 0.34
CA ALA A 92 -0.58 -14.79 0.93
C ALA A 92 -0.21 -14.25 2.32
N ALA A 93 0.05 -12.95 2.44
CA ALA A 93 0.35 -12.32 3.73
C ALA A 93 -0.79 -12.53 4.75
N ALA A 94 -2.05 -12.41 4.34
CA ALA A 94 -3.19 -12.62 5.23
C ALA A 94 -3.27 -14.07 5.72
N ARG A 95 -2.99 -15.06 4.86
CA ARG A 95 -2.92 -16.48 5.25
C ARG A 95 -1.74 -16.77 6.15
N ASP A 96 -0.57 -16.19 5.88
CA ASP A 96 0.62 -16.32 6.72
C ASP A 96 0.39 -15.75 8.13
N ALA A 97 -0.43 -14.71 8.23
CA ALA A 97 -0.89 -14.14 9.50
C ALA A 97 -2.03 -14.96 10.18
N GLY A 98 -2.44 -16.09 9.59
CA GLY A 98 -3.47 -16.96 10.15
C GLY A 98 -4.91 -16.63 9.73
N GLY A 99 -5.12 -15.67 8.82
CA GLY A 99 -6.43 -15.30 8.28
C GLY A 99 -6.94 -16.29 7.22
N ALA A 100 -8.24 -16.60 7.27
CA ALA A 100 -8.90 -17.32 6.18
C ALA A 100 -9.32 -16.31 5.10
N VAL A 101 -8.69 -16.39 3.92
CA VAL A 101 -9.03 -15.52 2.79
C VAL A 101 -10.09 -16.19 1.94
N ASP A 102 -11.26 -15.57 1.88
CA ASP A 102 -12.45 -16.10 1.19
C ASP A 102 -12.50 -15.69 -0.27
N LEU A 103 -12.00 -14.46 -0.60
CA LEU A 103 -12.10 -13.92 -1.93
C LEU A 103 -10.79 -13.25 -2.37
N VAL A 104 -10.37 -13.57 -3.60
CA VAL A 104 -9.36 -12.85 -4.38
C VAL A 104 -9.92 -12.70 -5.78
N PRO A 105 -10.08 -11.50 -6.33
CA PRO A 105 -10.67 -11.32 -7.65
C PRO A 105 -9.76 -11.89 -8.74
N GLU A 106 -10.31 -12.17 -9.92
CA GLU A 106 -9.52 -12.60 -11.08
C GLU A 106 -8.67 -11.45 -11.63
N GLU A 107 -9.21 -10.23 -11.62
CA GLU A 107 -8.51 -9.01 -11.93
C GLU A 107 -8.04 -8.34 -10.62
N TYR A 108 -6.73 -8.25 -10.41
CA TYR A 108 -6.12 -7.72 -9.18
C TYR A 108 -6.16 -6.18 -9.15
N SER A 109 -7.38 -5.63 -9.13
CA SER A 109 -7.65 -4.20 -9.15
C SER A 109 -8.84 -3.84 -8.26
N SER A 110 -9.03 -2.54 -8.02
CA SER A 110 -10.22 -2.02 -7.33
C SER A 110 -11.50 -2.41 -8.07
N SER A 111 -11.52 -2.28 -9.40
CA SER A 111 -12.66 -2.67 -10.23
C SER A 111 -12.93 -4.18 -10.18
N GLY A 112 -11.87 -4.99 -10.14
CA GLY A 112 -12.00 -6.45 -10.00
C GLY A 112 -12.59 -6.85 -8.65
N LEU A 113 -12.21 -6.18 -7.55
CA LEU A 113 -12.82 -6.40 -6.24
C LEU A 113 -14.30 -6.02 -6.22
N VAL A 114 -14.66 -4.86 -6.80
CA VAL A 114 -16.06 -4.43 -6.91
C VAL A 114 -16.85 -5.50 -7.67
N ALA A 115 -16.40 -5.91 -8.86
CA ALA A 115 -17.09 -6.91 -9.67
C ALA A 115 -17.24 -8.27 -8.97
N ALA A 116 -16.24 -8.67 -8.17
CA ALA A 116 -16.26 -9.94 -7.45
C ALA A 116 -17.14 -9.91 -6.18
N LEU A 117 -17.50 -8.72 -5.68
CA LEU A 117 -18.31 -8.54 -4.47
C LEU A 117 -19.73 -8.04 -4.76
N ASP A 118 -20.03 -7.60 -5.99
CA ASP A 118 -21.24 -6.88 -6.37
C ASP A 118 -22.54 -7.57 -5.91
N ASP A 119 -22.65 -8.88 -6.15
CA ASP A 119 -23.83 -9.67 -5.79
C ASP A 119 -23.96 -9.93 -4.26
N ASP A 120 -22.86 -9.75 -3.51
CA ASP A 120 -22.76 -10.21 -2.12
C ASP A 120 -22.83 -9.09 -1.08
N VAL A 121 -22.68 -7.82 -1.47
CA VAL A 121 -22.50 -6.68 -0.53
C VAL A 121 -23.75 -5.83 -0.29
N GLY A 122 -24.80 -6.01 -1.10
CA GLY A 122 -26.03 -5.21 -1.00
C GLY A 122 -26.63 -5.23 0.42
N GLY A 123 -26.76 -4.04 1.03
CA GLY A 123 -27.26 -3.86 2.40
C GLY A 123 -26.33 -4.36 3.52
N LYS A 124 -25.11 -4.78 3.19
CA LYS A 124 -24.12 -5.23 4.17
C LYS A 124 -23.11 -4.11 4.50
N ARG A 125 -22.58 -4.18 5.70
CA ARG A 125 -21.43 -3.34 6.07
C ARG A 125 -20.16 -3.95 5.52
N VAL A 126 -19.43 -3.14 4.73
CA VAL A 126 -18.13 -3.47 4.14
C VAL A 126 -17.09 -2.51 4.69
N THR A 127 -16.06 -3.04 5.33
CA THR A 127 -14.92 -2.23 5.77
C THR A 127 -13.76 -2.39 4.79
N VAL A 128 -13.32 -1.28 4.19
CA VAL A 128 -12.14 -1.23 3.32
C VAL A 128 -10.95 -0.74 4.13
N ALA A 129 -10.01 -1.64 4.39
CA ALA A 129 -8.78 -1.35 5.13
C ALA A 129 -7.63 -1.11 4.16
N ARG A 130 -7.14 0.14 4.11
CA ARG A 130 -6.20 0.63 3.09
C ARG A 130 -5.27 1.74 3.59
N SER A 131 -4.42 2.27 2.70
CA SER A 131 -3.70 3.52 2.93
C SER A 131 -4.58 4.73 2.65
N ASP A 132 -4.17 5.90 3.09
CA ASP A 132 -4.80 7.19 2.78
C ASP A 132 -4.73 7.59 1.29
N HIS A 133 -3.93 6.90 0.48
CA HIS A 133 -3.81 7.07 -0.98
C HIS A 133 -4.49 5.94 -1.77
N GLY A 134 -5.47 5.26 -1.19
CA GLY A 134 -6.25 4.24 -1.89
C GLY A 134 -7.16 4.84 -2.97
N SER A 135 -7.52 4.04 -3.98
CA SER A 135 -8.42 4.48 -5.07
C SER A 135 -9.86 4.64 -4.59
N ASP A 136 -10.52 5.74 -4.93
CA ASP A 136 -11.94 5.97 -4.64
C ASP A 136 -12.84 5.01 -5.44
N THR A 137 -12.36 4.48 -6.57
CA THR A 137 -13.07 3.48 -7.39
C THR A 137 -13.60 2.30 -6.58
N LEU A 138 -12.84 1.86 -5.55
CA LEU A 138 -13.27 0.75 -4.69
C LEU A 138 -14.41 1.18 -3.76
N ILE A 139 -14.28 2.33 -3.13
CA ILE A 139 -15.29 2.88 -2.20
C ILE A 139 -16.58 3.16 -2.94
N ASP A 140 -16.49 3.91 -4.04
CA ASP A 140 -17.63 4.31 -4.85
C ASP A 140 -18.33 3.09 -5.45
N GLY A 141 -17.56 2.15 -6.02
CA GLY A 141 -18.12 0.95 -6.64
C GLY A 141 -18.85 0.04 -5.64
N LEU A 142 -18.32 -0.15 -4.43
CA LEU A 142 -19.01 -0.92 -3.38
C LEU A 142 -20.26 -0.19 -2.87
N ALA A 143 -20.22 1.14 -2.77
CA ALA A 143 -21.39 1.93 -2.39
C ALA A 143 -22.48 1.86 -3.48
N ASP A 144 -22.11 1.94 -4.76
CA ASP A 144 -23.04 1.78 -5.90
C ASP A 144 -23.66 0.38 -5.93
N ALA A 145 -22.93 -0.66 -5.50
CA ALA A 145 -23.45 -2.02 -5.29
C ALA A 145 -24.36 -2.14 -4.04
N GLY A 146 -24.62 -1.04 -3.34
CA GLY A 146 -25.55 -0.97 -2.21
C GLY A 146 -24.94 -1.35 -0.86
N ALA A 147 -23.62 -1.39 -0.73
CA ALA A 147 -22.94 -1.63 0.54
C ALA A 147 -22.97 -0.38 1.44
N GLU A 148 -22.98 -0.60 2.77
CA GLU A 148 -22.64 0.43 3.75
C GLU A 148 -21.10 0.40 3.92
N VAL A 149 -20.41 1.28 3.17
CA VAL A 149 -18.95 1.25 3.10
C VAL A 149 -18.34 2.10 4.22
N HIS A 150 -17.43 1.48 4.96
CA HIS A 150 -16.58 2.13 5.96
C HIS A 150 -15.12 2.02 5.55
N GLU A 151 -14.38 3.11 5.65
CA GLU A 151 -12.95 3.11 5.40
C GLU A 151 -12.18 3.05 6.72
N THR A 152 -11.17 2.18 6.78
CA THR A 152 -10.17 2.18 7.85
C THR A 152 -8.82 2.49 7.24
N VAL A 153 -8.30 3.68 7.50
CA VAL A 153 -6.96 4.07 7.06
C VAL A 153 -5.94 3.45 8.01
N LEU A 154 -5.28 2.39 7.57
CA LEU A 154 -4.30 1.64 8.37
C LEU A 154 -2.96 2.35 8.48
N TYR A 155 -2.58 3.10 7.45
CA TYR A 155 -1.33 3.85 7.39
C TYR A 155 -1.43 5.01 6.41
N ARG A 156 -0.58 6.00 6.63
CA ARG A 156 -0.38 7.12 5.71
C ARG A 156 0.92 6.95 4.95
N LEU A 157 0.92 7.47 3.74
CA LEU A 157 2.12 7.54 2.91
C LEU A 157 2.65 8.98 2.95
N ALA A 158 3.77 9.17 3.63
CA ALA A 158 4.38 10.49 3.82
C ALA A 158 5.76 10.55 3.16
N ARG A 159 6.21 11.76 2.82
CA ARG A 159 7.61 11.97 2.46
C ARG A 159 8.43 12.05 3.76
N PRO A 160 9.49 11.24 3.92
CA PRO A 160 10.35 11.29 5.11
C PRO A 160 10.98 12.66 5.30
N GLU A 161 11.18 13.07 6.55
CA GLU A 161 11.93 14.27 6.85
C GLU A 161 13.40 14.12 6.36
N GLY A 162 13.90 15.12 5.65
CA GLY A 162 15.25 15.11 5.06
C GLY A 162 15.38 14.37 3.73
N ALA A 163 14.30 13.78 3.18
CA ALA A 163 14.30 13.26 1.82
C ALA A 163 14.46 14.38 0.79
N GLY A 164 15.08 14.06 -0.37
CA GLY A 164 15.26 15.00 -1.47
C GLY A 164 16.72 15.38 -1.72
N GLN A 165 17.68 14.73 -1.08
CA GLN A 165 19.09 14.97 -1.39
C GLN A 165 19.44 14.64 -2.84
N SER A 166 18.81 13.62 -3.40
CA SER A 166 19.01 13.23 -4.80
C SER A 166 18.49 14.28 -5.80
N THR A 167 17.53 15.14 -5.43
CA THR A 167 17.10 16.26 -6.28
C THR A 167 18.20 17.29 -6.44
N VAL A 168 18.88 17.64 -5.36
CA VAL A 168 20.03 18.56 -5.37
C VAL A 168 21.18 17.97 -6.19
N MET A 169 21.46 16.68 -6.01
CA MET A 169 22.47 15.96 -6.77
C MET A 169 22.12 15.88 -8.27
N ALA A 170 20.84 15.68 -8.62
CA ALA A 170 20.35 15.65 -9.99
C ALA A 170 20.50 17.03 -10.64
N ALA A 171 20.15 18.11 -9.94
CA ALA A 171 20.35 19.48 -10.41
C ALA A 171 21.84 19.80 -10.64
N GLY A 172 22.73 19.24 -9.82
CA GLY A 172 24.19 19.32 -9.98
C GLY A 172 24.79 18.42 -11.06
N GLY A 173 23.97 17.62 -11.76
CA GLY A 173 24.44 16.65 -12.78
C GLY A 173 25.19 15.46 -12.18
N GLU A 174 24.92 15.14 -10.90
CA GLU A 174 25.60 14.06 -10.19
C GLU A 174 24.80 12.74 -10.23
N ILE A 175 23.57 12.73 -10.70
CA ILE A 175 22.73 11.56 -10.91
C ILE A 175 22.60 11.31 -12.40
N ASP A 176 22.81 10.07 -12.84
CA ASP A 176 22.74 9.68 -14.25
C ASP A 176 21.38 9.02 -14.59
N ALA A 177 20.71 8.40 -13.59
CA ALA A 177 19.41 7.77 -13.74
C ALA A 177 18.62 7.79 -12.42
N ALA A 178 17.28 7.65 -12.51
CA ALA A 178 16.39 7.60 -11.37
C ALA A 178 15.35 6.48 -11.56
N CYS A 179 15.14 5.67 -10.51
CA CYS A 179 14.19 4.55 -10.50
C CYS A 179 12.98 4.89 -9.63
N PHE A 180 11.84 5.17 -10.27
CA PHE A 180 10.57 5.38 -9.59
C PHE A 180 9.72 4.10 -9.63
N THR A 181 9.04 3.78 -8.53
CA THR A 181 8.19 2.59 -8.40
C THR A 181 6.71 2.91 -8.17
N SER A 182 6.38 4.20 -8.03
CA SER A 182 4.99 4.70 -7.94
C SER A 182 4.90 6.15 -8.41
N SER A 183 3.71 6.61 -8.79
CA SER A 183 3.45 8.02 -9.13
C SER A 183 3.75 8.93 -7.94
N LEU A 184 3.37 8.52 -6.72
CA LEU A 184 3.60 9.30 -5.51
C LEU A 184 5.10 9.58 -5.26
N THR A 185 5.99 8.63 -5.56
CA THR A 185 7.43 8.88 -5.44
C THR A 185 7.96 9.87 -6.48
N VAL A 186 7.34 9.92 -7.68
CA VAL A 186 7.64 10.95 -8.68
C VAL A 186 7.18 12.33 -8.19
N GLU A 187 5.96 12.42 -7.68
CA GLU A 187 5.39 13.66 -7.13
C GLU A 187 6.26 14.18 -5.99
N ASN A 188 6.56 13.34 -5.00
CA ASN A 188 7.43 13.70 -3.87
C ASN A 188 8.85 14.15 -4.31
N PHE A 189 9.40 13.53 -5.36
CA PHE A 189 10.69 13.95 -5.91
C PHE A 189 10.60 15.33 -6.56
N LEU A 190 9.55 15.58 -7.36
CA LEU A 190 9.36 16.87 -8.03
C LEU A 190 9.05 17.99 -7.03
N ASP A 191 8.31 17.71 -5.98
CA ASP A 191 8.01 18.66 -4.89
C ASP A 191 9.23 18.97 -4.00
N ALA A 192 10.27 18.12 -4.06
CA ALA A 192 11.53 18.33 -3.35
C ALA A 192 12.57 19.06 -4.20
N ALA A 193 12.34 19.23 -5.51
CA ALA A 193 13.27 19.87 -6.46
C ALA A 193 13.07 21.38 -6.50
#